data_009537351155430f8535270215b22611
#
_entry.id   009537351155430f8535270215b22611
#
_cell.length_a   1.000
_cell.length_b   1.000
_cell.length_c   1.000
_cell.angle_alpha   90.00
_cell.angle_beta   90.00
_cell.angle_gamma   90.00
#
_symmetry.space_group_name_H-M   'P 1'
#
loop_
_entity.id
_entity.type
_entity.pdbx_description
1 polymer ?
#
loop_
_entity_poly.entity_id
_entity_poly.type
_entity_poly.pdbx_seq_one_letter_code
_entity_poly.pdbx_strand_id
1 'polypeptide(L)'
;LKKATPIKLRYELADKVSVSRRSFERRFKQATNNTPIEYMQRVRIEAAKRSFESSRKNVTEVMYNVGYSDTKAFRDVFKKITGLTPVEYRNKYSKMSVPVYEQ
;
A
#
# COMPACT_ATOMS: atom_id res chain seq x y z
N LEU A 1 -33.77 -3.95 12.92
CA LEU A 1 -33.57 -3.84 12.60
C LEU A 1 -32.81 -4.26 12.37
N LYS A 2 -32.37 -4.40 12.38
CA LYS A 2 -31.74 -4.76 12.31
C LYS A 2 -31.52 -5.86 12.28
N LYS A 3 -31.74 -6.42 12.03
CA LYS A 3 -31.81 -7.60 11.94
C LYS A 3 -31.27 -8.16 10.78
N ALA A 4 -31.17 -9.41 10.53
CA ALA A 4 -30.52 -10.02 9.40
C ALA A 4 -31.20 -9.60 8.12
N THR A 5 -30.42 -9.25 7.15
CA THR A 5 -30.92 -8.92 5.83
C THR A 5 -31.37 -10.19 5.12
N PRO A 6 -32.53 -10.18 4.46
CA PRO A 6 -32.98 -11.32 3.70
C PRO A 6 -31.94 -11.67 2.63
N ILE A 7 -31.80 -12.94 2.37
CA ILE A 7 -30.84 -13.42 1.37
C ILE A 7 -31.05 -12.75 0.01
N LYS A 8 -32.30 -12.67 -0.41
CA LYS A 8 -32.61 -12.05 -1.68
C LYS A 8 -32.08 -10.62 -1.75
N LEU A 9 -32.30 -9.86 -0.68
CA LEU A 9 -31.85 -8.49 -0.63
C LEU A 9 -30.33 -8.41 -0.64
N ARG A 10 -29.69 -9.38 -0.02
CA ARG A 10 -28.23 -9.41 -0.03
C ARG A 10 -27.68 -9.57 -1.43
N TYR A 11 -28.29 -10.43 -2.24
CA TYR A 11 -27.85 -10.61 -3.63
C TYR A 11 -28.07 -9.34 -4.43
N GLU A 12 -29.21 -8.68 -4.22
CA GLU A 12 -29.49 -7.44 -4.92
C GLU A 12 -28.50 -6.35 -4.54
N LEU A 13 -28.15 -6.27 -3.27
CA LEU A 13 -27.15 -5.31 -2.82
C LEU A 13 -25.78 -5.61 -3.38
N ALA A 14 -25.44 -6.90 -3.46
CA ALA A 14 -24.16 -7.28 -4.02
C ALA A 14 -24.03 -6.87 -5.47
N ASP A 15 -25.10 -7.05 -6.25
CA ASP A 15 -25.11 -6.62 -7.65
C ASP A 15 -24.92 -5.12 -7.77
N LYS A 16 -25.63 -4.36 -6.95
CA LYS A 16 -25.49 -2.91 -6.97
C LYS A 16 -24.10 -2.48 -6.57
N VAL A 17 -23.53 -3.15 -5.57
CA VAL A 17 -22.19 -2.83 -5.14
C VAL A 17 -21.18 -3.10 -6.24
N SER A 18 -21.36 -4.21 -6.98
CA SER A 18 -20.45 -4.51 -8.09
C SER A 18 -20.50 -3.44 -9.16
N VAL A 19 -21.69 -3.01 -9.54
CA VAL A 19 -21.84 -1.96 -10.54
C VAL A 19 -21.25 -0.65 -10.04
N SER A 20 -21.53 -0.32 -8.78
CA SER A 20 -21.02 0.91 -8.18
C SER A 20 -19.49 0.88 -8.09
N ARG A 21 -18.93 -0.30 -7.83
CA ARG A 21 -17.49 -0.43 -7.74
C ARG A 21 -16.83 -0.16 -9.09
N ARG A 22 -17.37 -0.71 -10.16
CA ARG A 22 -16.82 -0.45 -11.49
C ARG A 22 -16.89 1.02 -11.85
N SER A 23 -18.03 1.66 -11.54
CA SER A 23 -18.20 3.08 -11.79
C SER A 23 -17.20 3.90 -10.94
N PHE A 24 -17.06 3.51 -9.68
CA PHE A 24 -16.13 4.18 -8.78
C PHE A 24 -14.71 4.04 -9.30
N GLU A 25 -14.31 2.84 -9.71
CA GLU A 25 -12.96 2.61 -10.20
C GLU A 25 -12.66 3.45 -11.43
N ARG A 26 -13.62 3.56 -12.33
CA ARG A 26 -13.44 4.37 -13.51
C ARG A 26 -13.24 5.84 -13.15
N ARG A 27 -14.09 6.36 -12.26
CA ARG A 27 -13.98 7.75 -11.84
C ARG A 27 -12.69 7.98 -11.07
N PHE A 28 -12.33 7.03 -10.24
CA PHE A 28 -11.12 7.12 -9.45
C PHE A 28 -9.91 7.21 -10.37
N LYS A 29 -9.88 6.35 -11.40
CA LYS A 29 -8.80 6.36 -12.37
C LYS A 29 -8.73 7.69 -13.10
N GLN A 30 -9.88 8.23 -13.48
CA GLN A 30 -9.91 9.51 -14.16
C GLN A 30 -9.43 10.64 -13.26
N ALA A 31 -9.75 10.59 -11.98
CA ALA A 31 -9.39 11.66 -11.05
C ALA A 31 -7.93 11.58 -10.59
N THR A 32 -7.42 10.38 -10.39
CA THR A 32 -6.09 10.21 -9.79
C THR A 32 -5.06 9.64 -10.75
N ASN A 33 -5.49 9.20 -11.91
CA ASN A 33 -4.66 8.50 -12.88
C ASN A 33 -4.14 7.16 -12.33
N ASN A 34 -4.80 6.63 -11.31
CA ASN A 34 -4.47 5.34 -10.71
C ASN A 34 -5.74 4.58 -10.46
N THR A 35 -5.67 3.24 -10.51
CA THR A 35 -6.76 2.43 -10.00
C THR A 35 -6.72 2.51 -8.47
N PRO A 36 -7.80 2.13 -7.77
CA PRO A 36 -7.76 2.09 -6.32
C PRO A 36 -6.64 1.22 -5.76
N ILE A 37 -6.35 0.09 -6.42
CA ILE A 37 -5.27 -0.77 -5.97
C ILE A 37 -3.93 -0.09 -6.13
N GLU A 38 -3.70 0.55 -7.27
CA GLU A 38 -2.46 1.29 -7.48
C GLU A 38 -2.30 2.42 -6.48
N TYR A 39 -3.38 3.12 -6.21
CA TYR A 39 -3.35 4.20 -5.25
C TYR A 39 -3.00 3.69 -3.85
N MET A 40 -3.61 2.58 -3.45
CA MET A 40 -3.31 1.99 -2.15
C MET A 40 -1.86 1.54 -2.07
N GLN A 41 -1.32 0.97 -3.15
CA GLN A 41 0.07 0.60 -3.18
C GLN A 41 0.96 1.83 -2.96
N ARG A 42 0.64 2.94 -3.62
CA ARG A 42 1.43 4.16 -3.45
C ARG A 42 1.35 4.71 -2.03
N VAL A 43 0.16 4.67 -1.42
CA VAL A 43 0.00 5.11 -0.04
C VAL A 43 0.84 4.26 0.90
N ARG A 44 0.82 2.94 0.70
CA ARG A 44 1.61 2.04 1.54
C ARG A 44 3.10 2.25 1.36
N ILE A 45 3.54 2.45 0.12
CA ILE A 45 4.96 2.67 -0.14
C ILE A 45 5.42 4.02 0.41
N GLU A 46 4.57 5.06 0.33
CA GLU A 46 4.92 6.33 0.95
C GLU A 46 5.08 6.19 2.46
N ALA A 47 4.20 5.39 3.10
CA ALA A 47 4.34 5.13 4.52
C ALA A 47 5.64 4.37 4.83
N ALA A 48 6.00 3.41 3.97
CA ALA A 48 7.24 2.67 4.14
C ALA A 48 8.44 3.59 4.01
N LYS A 49 8.43 4.48 3.04
CA LYS A 49 9.52 5.44 2.84
C LYS A 49 9.72 6.29 4.10
N ARG A 50 8.63 6.84 4.62
CA ARG A 50 8.73 7.65 5.83
C ARG A 50 9.27 6.85 7.00
N SER A 51 8.84 5.59 7.12
CA SER A 51 9.32 4.74 8.20
C SER A 51 10.81 4.46 8.08
N PHE A 52 11.28 4.17 6.86
CA PHE A 52 12.70 3.95 6.65
C PHE A 52 13.52 5.20 6.95
N GLU A 53 12.97 6.37 6.64
CA GLU A 53 13.68 7.63 6.83
C GLU A 53 13.78 8.03 8.30
N SER A 54 12.79 7.67 9.10
CA SER A 54 12.67 8.22 10.44
C SER A 54 12.72 7.20 11.58
N SER A 55 12.93 5.93 11.28
CA SER A 55 12.98 4.93 12.33
C SER A 55 14.11 3.95 12.09
N ARG A 56 14.36 3.11 13.10
CA ARG A 56 15.39 2.06 12.97
C ARG A 56 14.81 0.71 12.62
N LYS A 57 13.54 0.67 12.25
CA LYS A 57 12.93 -0.58 11.91
C LYS A 57 13.59 -1.20 10.70
N ASN A 58 13.68 -2.53 10.72
CA ASN A 58 14.27 -3.21 9.59
C ASN A 58 13.21 -3.35 8.47
N VAL A 59 13.65 -3.85 7.33
CA VAL A 59 12.78 -3.96 6.17
C VAL A 59 11.55 -4.82 6.44
N THR A 60 11.74 -5.94 7.14
CA THR A 60 10.64 -6.84 7.43
C THR A 60 9.59 -6.18 8.32
N GLU A 61 10.04 -5.46 9.33
CA GLU A 61 9.12 -4.75 10.22
C GLU A 61 8.31 -3.71 9.48
N VAL A 62 8.97 -2.93 8.63
CA VAL A 62 8.28 -1.91 7.86
C VAL A 62 7.30 -2.55 6.90
N MET A 63 7.71 -3.64 6.24
CA MET A 63 6.86 -4.36 5.31
C MET A 63 5.52 -4.74 5.97
N TYR A 64 5.60 -5.39 7.14
CA TYR A 64 4.39 -5.79 7.84
C TYR A 64 3.58 -4.60 8.32
N ASN A 65 4.25 -3.56 8.78
CA ASN A 65 3.55 -2.38 9.29
C ASN A 65 2.73 -1.68 8.23
N VAL A 66 3.17 -1.72 6.98
CA VAL A 66 2.42 -1.05 5.92
C VAL A 66 1.48 -2.00 5.18
N GLY A 67 1.36 -3.23 5.64
CA GLY A 67 0.32 -4.12 5.14
C GLY A 67 0.75 -5.18 4.14
N TYR A 68 2.02 -5.39 3.95
CA TYR A 68 2.50 -6.46 3.10
C TYR A 68 2.97 -7.63 3.95
N SER A 69 2.71 -8.84 3.46
CA SER A 69 3.17 -10.05 4.15
C SER A 69 4.09 -10.90 3.28
N ASP A 70 4.27 -10.52 2.03
CA ASP A 70 5.11 -11.24 1.08
C ASP A 70 6.28 -10.35 0.69
N THR A 71 7.48 -10.80 1.02
CA THR A 71 8.70 -10.04 0.79
C THR A 71 8.89 -9.69 -0.69
N LYS A 72 8.64 -10.66 -1.56
CA LYS A 72 8.83 -10.42 -2.99
C LYS A 72 7.85 -9.38 -3.50
N ALA A 73 6.59 -9.49 -3.08
CA ALA A 73 5.58 -8.53 -3.50
C ALA A 73 5.92 -7.12 -3.03
N PHE A 74 6.34 -7.00 -1.78
CA PHE A 74 6.71 -5.70 -1.23
C PHE A 74 7.90 -5.12 -1.99
N ARG A 75 8.93 -5.93 -2.21
CA ARG A 75 10.12 -5.45 -2.90
C ARG A 75 9.81 -5.00 -4.32
N ASP A 76 9.00 -5.79 -5.03
CA ASP A 76 8.68 -5.48 -6.42
C ASP A 76 7.87 -4.18 -6.52
N VAL A 77 6.88 -4.01 -5.66
CA VAL A 77 6.07 -2.79 -5.66
C VAL A 77 6.91 -1.59 -5.23
N PHE A 78 7.72 -1.76 -4.21
CA PHE A 78 8.57 -0.67 -3.72
C PHE A 78 9.52 -0.19 -4.81
N LYS A 79 10.18 -1.14 -5.47
CA LYS A 79 11.12 -0.78 -6.53
C LYS A 79 10.40 -0.17 -7.72
N LYS A 80 9.21 -0.67 -8.05
CA LYS A 80 8.44 -0.11 -9.16
C LYS A 80 8.12 1.36 -8.91
N ILE A 81 7.78 1.69 -7.67
CA ILE A 81 7.34 3.06 -7.35
C ILE A 81 8.50 3.99 -7.08
N THR A 82 9.54 3.51 -6.39
CA THR A 82 10.63 4.38 -5.95
C THR A 82 11.88 4.29 -6.81
N GLY A 83 12.01 3.21 -7.58
CA GLY A 83 13.23 2.98 -8.35
C GLY A 83 14.30 2.25 -7.57
N LEU A 84 14.12 2.05 -6.28
CA LEU A 84 15.11 1.40 -5.41
C LEU A 84 14.46 0.25 -4.67
N THR A 85 15.25 -0.74 -4.31
CA THR A 85 14.74 -1.78 -3.41
C THR A 85 14.58 -1.18 -2.02
N PRO A 86 13.78 -1.81 -1.15
CA PRO A 86 13.64 -1.31 0.23
C PRO A 86 14.97 -1.18 0.96
N VAL A 87 15.87 -2.14 0.78
CA VAL A 87 17.17 -2.08 1.43
C VAL A 87 17.99 -0.91 0.89
N GLU A 88 17.99 -0.74 -0.43
CA GLU A 88 18.72 0.36 -1.04
C GLU A 88 18.18 1.70 -0.56
N TYR A 89 16.87 1.82 -0.50
CA TYR A 89 16.25 3.05 -0.05
C TYR A 89 16.59 3.35 1.40
N ARG A 90 16.46 2.34 2.25
CA ARG A 90 16.78 2.49 3.66
C ARG A 90 18.22 2.95 3.85
N ASN A 91 19.14 2.30 3.15
CA ASN A 91 20.55 2.64 3.30
C ASN A 91 20.87 4.04 2.80
N LYS A 92 20.14 4.49 1.80
CA LYS A 92 20.41 5.80 1.21
C LYS A 92 19.80 6.95 2.00
N TYR A 93 18.60 6.75 2.55
CA TYR A 93 17.85 7.85 3.11
C TYR A 93 17.59 7.79 4.61
N SER A 94 17.96 6.72 5.28
CA SER A 94 17.65 6.62 6.69
C SER A 94 18.48 7.60 7.50
N LYS A 95 17.78 8.42 8.28
CA LYS A 95 18.44 9.35 9.18
C LYS A 95 18.86 8.69 10.47
N MET A 96 18.39 7.47 10.69
CA MET A 96 18.69 6.70 11.88
C MET A 96 19.71 5.62 11.60
N SER A 97 20.29 5.63 10.43
CA SER A 97 21.26 4.61 10.07
C SER A 97 22.55 4.84 10.82
N VAL A 98 23.41 3.85 10.73
CA VAL A 98 24.70 3.90 11.36
C VAL A 98 25.46 5.11 10.86
N PRO A 99 26.12 5.80 11.74
CA PRO A 99 26.81 7.02 11.35
C PRO A 99 27.76 6.84 10.21
N VAL A 100 27.89 7.89 9.49
CA VAL A 100 28.64 7.92 8.27
C VAL A 100 30.10 7.60 8.42
N TYR A 101 30.65 7.97 9.53
CA TYR A 101 32.04 7.73 9.71
C TYR A 101 32.39 6.26 9.79
N GLU A 102 31.38 5.46 9.90
CA GLU A 102 31.55 4.04 9.86
C GLU A 102 31.58 3.51 8.48
N GLN A 103 31.33 4.32 7.57
CA GLN A 103 31.22 3.93 6.20
C GLN A 103 32.49 4.09 5.47
#